data_a7d74d924ebb269365b530b08bcf5a2b
#
_entry.id   a7d74d924ebb269365b530b08bcf5a2b
#
_cell.length_a   1.000
_cell.length_b   1.000
_cell.length_c   1.000
_cell.angle_alpha   90.00
_cell.angle_beta   90.00
_cell.angle_gamma   90.00
#
_symmetry.space_group_name_H-M   'P 1'
#
loop_
_entity.id
_entity.type
_entity.pdbx_description
1 polymer ?
#
loop_
_entity_poly.entity_id
_entity_poly.type
_entity_poly.pdbx_seq_one_letter_code
_entity_poly.pdbx_strand_id
1 'polypeptide(L)'
;MSQFSKKLVLYLLIIAIAVFAIDSLAGQNTNKAEMSYTGFVQQVQQKNVESVTITNDHGIKGKLKNGTDFVSYAPSDDTLIKTLTDNGVEITAAPPEQPSWWVSLLGSAIPIIILVVVFFFIMQQTQGGGGRVMNFGKSRAKMMGDGNVKVKFSDVAGAEEAKQELTEVVEFLKDPGKFTSIGATIPKGVLLAGPPGTGKTLLAKAVAGEAGVPFFTISGSDFVEMFVGVGASRVRDLFGQAKKNAPCIIFIDEIDAVGRQRGAGLGGGHDEREQTLNQLLVEMDGFGANEGIITLAATNRPDILDPALLRPGRFDRQVVVGRPDLHGREAILKHHLLMVYYVHEP
;
A
#
# COMPACT_ATOMS: atom_id res chain seq x y z
N MET A 1 -6.08 0.07 13.29
CA MET A 1 -4.87 -0.04 14.15
C MET A 1 -4.38 -1.48 14.07
N SER A 2 -3.15 -1.68 13.57
CA SER A 2 -2.54 -3.00 13.48
C SER A 2 -2.33 -3.59 14.89
N GLN A 3 -2.25 -4.90 15.01
CA GLN A 3 -1.99 -5.58 16.29
C GLN A 3 -0.67 -5.11 16.96
N PHE A 4 0.27 -4.64 16.16
CA PHE A 4 1.56 -4.13 16.61
C PHE A 4 1.43 -2.76 17.30
N SER A 5 0.60 -1.85 16.77
CA SER A 5 0.38 -0.53 17.41
C SER A 5 -0.33 -0.66 18.77
N LYS A 6 -1.21 -1.64 18.93
CA LYS A 6 -1.86 -1.94 20.22
C LYS A 6 -0.84 -2.44 21.25
N LYS A 7 0.10 -3.28 20.84
CA LYS A 7 1.17 -3.77 21.73
C LYS A 7 2.13 -2.67 22.13
N LEU A 8 2.50 -1.77 21.21
CA LEU A 8 3.38 -0.63 21.52
C LEU A 8 2.74 0.32 22.53
N VAL A 9 1.47 0.68 22.33
CA VAL A 9 0.71 1.51 23.28
C VAL A 9 0.63 0.82 24.66
N LEU A 10 0.43 -0.49 24.69
CA LEU A 10 0.40 -1.26 25.93
C LEU A 10 1.76 -1.21 26.66
N TYR A 11 2.88 -1.36 25.95
CA TYR A 11 4.21 -1.28 26.56
C TYR A 11 4.53 0.12 27.08
N LEU A 12 4.16 1.19 26.34
CA LEU A 12 4.33 2.56 26.82
C LEU A 12 3.49 2.84 28.05
N LEU A 13 2.28 2.30 28.11
CA LEU A 13 1.40 2.43 29.29
C LEU A 13 1.96 1.68 30.48
N ILE A 14 2.53 0.48 30.29
CA ILE A 14 3.20 -0.29 31.37
C ILE A 14 4.42 0.46 31.90
N ILE A 15 5.24 1.06 31.02
CA ILE A 15 6.40 1.86 31.42
C ILE A 15 5.96 3.09 32.20
N ALA A 16 4.94 3.81 31.74
CA ALA A 16 4.39 4.98 32.43
C ALA A 16 3.86 4.62 33.83
N ILE A 17 3.14 3.50 33.95
CA ILE A 17 2.66 2.99 35.26
C ILE A 17 3.83 2.60 36.15
N ALA A 18 4.86 1.96 35.63
CA ALA A 18 6.05 1.57 36.39
C ALA A 18 6.81 2.80 36.94
N VAL A 19 7.00 3.82 36.09
CA VAL A 19 7.62 5.09 36.51
C VAL A 19 6.78 5.79 37.57
N PHE A 20 5.47 5.87 37.40
CA PHE A 20 4.57 6.45 38.38
C PHE A 20 4.55 5.67 39.71
N ALA A 21 4.60 4.34 39.66
CA ALA A 21 4.68 3.49 40.83
C ALA A 21 5.99 3.67 41.61
N ILE A 22 7.12 3.81 40.89
CA ILE A 22 8.43 4.06 41.48
C ILE A 22 8.46 5.43 42.16
N ASP A 23 7.92 6.47 41.53
CA ASP A 23 7.83 7.82 42.08
C ASP A 23 6.92 7.86 43.31
N SER A 24 5.77 7.19 43.27
CA SER A 24 4.85 7.05 44.38
C SER A 24 5.46 6.30 45.58
N LEU A 25 6.26 5.27 45.33
CA LEU A 25 6.96 4.50 46.39
C LEU A 25 8.14 5.27 46.97
N ALA A 26 8.87 6.04 46.13
CA ALA A 26 9.99 6.87 46.56
C ALA A 26 9.52 8.07 47.40
N GLY A 27 8.31 8.61 47.13
CA GLY A 27 7.72 9.74 47.86
C GLY A 27 7.15 9.40 49.24
N GLN A 28 7.03 8.11 49.59
CA GLN A 28 6.36 7.69 50.86
C GLN A 28 7.26 7.71 52.10
N ASN A 29 8.52 8.09 52.03
CA ASN A 29 9.44 7.99 53.17
C ASN A 29 9.89 9.34 53.74
N THR A 30 8.97 10.23 54.09
CA THR A 30 9.31 11.28 55.09
C THR A 30 8.04 11.91 55.68
N ASN A 31 7.58 11.40 56.80
CA ASN A 31 6.79 12.17 57.76
C ASN A 31 7.73 13.18 58.47
N LYS A 32 8.30 14.14 57.74
CA LYS A 32 9.03 15.26 58.31
C LYS A 32 8.05 16.40 58.51
N ALA A 33 7.90 16.86 59.72
CA ALA A 33 7.04 18.00 59.99
C ALA A 33 7.68 19.27 59.40
N GLU A 34 7.01 19.92 58.44
CA GLU A 34 7.43 21.23 57.97
C GLU A 34 7.24 22.24 59.11
N MET A 35 8.31 22.92 59.51
CA MET A 35 8.30 23.92 60.54
C MET A 35 8.71 25.29 59.98
N SER A 36 7.93 26.31 60.27
CA SER A 36 8.32 27.67 59.88
C SER A 36 9.64 28.09 60.56
N TYR A 37 10.43 28.95 59.88
CA TYR A 37 11.70 29.44 60.46
C TYR A 37 11.50 30.05 61.85
N THR A 38 10.47 30.84 62.07
CA THR A 38 10.17 31.43 63.36
C THR A 38 9.85 30.35 64.41
N GLY A 39 9.10 29.31 64.04
CA GLY A 39 8.82 28.17 64.91
C GLY A 39 10.08 27.39 65.27
N PHE A 40 10.99 27.21 64.28
CA PHE A 40 12.28 26.58 64.49
C PHE A 40 13.12 27.39 65.54
N VAL A 41 13.25 28.71 65.34
CA VAL A 41 14.00 29.57 66.27
C VAL A 41 13.43 29.52 67.67
N GLN A 42 12.08 29.48 67.82
CA GLN A 42 11.45 29.32 69.16
C GLN A 42 11.81 27.96 69.78
N GLN A 43 11.83 26.87 69.01
CA GLN A 43 12.18 25.54 69.55
C GLN A 43 13.68 25.50 69.94
N VAL A 44 14.55 26.20 69.20
CA VAL A 44 15.95 26.36 69.57
C VAL A 44 16.10 27.10 70.89
N GLN A 45 15.40 28.24 71.11
CA GLN A 45 15.44 29.02 72.31
C GLN A 45 14.87 28.23 73.51
N GLN A 46 13.91 27.36 73.27
CA GLN A 46 13.34 26.46 74.29
C GLN A 46 14.21 25.26 74.62
N LYS A 47 15.38 25.13 73.92
CA LYS A 47 16.32 24.00 74.04
C LYS A 47 15.68 22.63 73.69
N ASN A 48 14.68 22.62 72.79
CA ASN A 48 13.95 21.42 72.37
C ASN A 48 14.59 20.77 71.12
N VAL A 49 15.57 21.41 70.50
CA VAL A 49 16.28 20.87 69.31
C VAL A 49 17.49 20.08 69.75
N GLU A 50 17.69 18.88 69.23
CA GLU A 50 18.80 17.99 69.54
C GLU A 50 19.94 18.22 68.56
N SER A 51 19.67 18.13 67.27
CA SER A 51 20.65 18.29 66.20
C SER A 51 20.07 18.97 64.96
N VAL A 52 20.91 19.67 64.19
CA VAL A 52 20.53 20.37 62.98
C VAL A 52 21.55 20.11 61.90
N THR A 53 21.09 19.75 60.73
CA THR A 53 21.87 19.64 59.50
C THR A 53 21.51 20.81 58.59
N ILE A 54 22.49 21.66 58.25
CA ILE A 54 22.30 22.81 57.36
C ILE A 54 22.90 22.46 56.02
N THR A 55 22.09 22.62 54.95
CA THR A 55 22.47 22.42 53.57
C THR A 55 22.77 23.77 52.88
N ASN A 56 23.63 23.79 51.88
CA ASN A 56 24.06 25.04 51.18
C ASN A 56 22.90 25.79 50.50
N ASP A 57 21.76 25.15 50.30
CA ASP A 57 20.52 25.73 49.74
C ASP A 57 19.59 26.34 50.81
N HIS A 58 20.12 26.68 51.99
CA HIS A 58 19.38 27.22 53.14
C HIS A 58 18.34 26.24 53.74
N GLY A 59 18.39 24.97 53.37
CA GLY A 59 17.57 23.91 53.96
C GLY A 59 18.13 23.54 55.34
N ILE A 60 17.22 23.48 56.33
CA ILE A 60 17.50 23.04 57.69
C ILE A 60 16.72 21.75 57.95
N LYS A 61 17.45 20.67 58.17
CA LYS A 61 16.87 19.40 58.62
C LYS A 61 17.33 19.17 60.03
N GLY A 62 16.43 18.88 60.96
CA GLY A 62 16.81 18.68 62.34
C GLY A 62 15.95 17.67 63.05
N LYS A 63 16.40 17.31 64.25
CA LYS A 63 15.67 16.43 65.16
C LYS A 63 15.38 17.12 66.47
N LEU A 64 14.14 17.05 66.89
CA LEU A 64 13.72 17.52 68.19
C LEU A 64 14.04 16.46 69.26
N LYS A 65 14.23 16.84 70.49
CA LYS A 65 14.47 15.92 71.63
C LYS A 65 13.34 14.94 71.90
N ASN A 66 12.16 15.18 71.35
CA ASN A 66 11.03 14.24 71.41
C ASN A 66 11.12 13.17 70.32
N GLY A 67 12.20 13.16 69.46
CA GLY A 67 12.42 12.22 68.41
C GLY A 67 11.76 12.57 67.06
N THR A 68 11.07 13.71 66.94
CA THR A 68 10.40 14.13 65.69
C THR A 68 11.39 14.80 64.75
N ASP A 69 11.47 14.33 63.49
CA ASP A 69 12.26 14.99 62.46
C ASP A 69 11.48 16.17 61.87
N PHE A 70 12.18 17.28 61.63
CA PHE A 70 11.58 18.47 61.02
C PHE A 70 12.43 18.99 59.87
N VAL A 71 11.79 19.74 58.97
CA VAL A 71 12.42 20.49 57.90
C VAL A 71 12.00 21.94 57.98
N SER A 72 12.95 22.83 57.85
CA SER A 72 12.74 24.28 57.78
C SER A 72 13.66 24.90 56.74
N TYR A 73 13.39 26.13 56.34
CA TYR A 73 14.26 26.89 55.45
C TYR A 73 14.66 28.19 56.12
N ALA A 74 15.98 28.45 56.17
CA ALA A 74 16.50 29.69 56.72
C ALA A 74 16.53 30.79 55.68
N PRO A 75 16.11 32.02 55.96
CA PRO A 75 16.57 33.18 55.23
C PRO A 75 18.10 33.33 55.37
N SER A 76 18.75 34.10 54.51
CA SER A 76 20.21 34.41 54.65
C SER A 76 20.41 35.16 55.95
N ASP A 77 20.69 34.46 57.05
CA ASP A 77 20.83 35.01 58.38
C ASP A 77 22.19 34.56 58.98
N ASP A 78 23.15 35.46 58.98
CA ASP A 78 24.49 35.21 59.51
C ASP A 78 24.50 34.96 61.00
N THR A 79 23.41 35.29 61.74
CA THR A 79 23.32 35.12 63.18
C THR A 79 22.80 33.74 63.58
N LEU A 80 22.27 32.95 62.66
CA LEU A 80 21.70 31.65 62.92
C LEU A 80 22.68 30.68 63.59
N ILE A 81 23.88 30.58 63.02
CA ILE A 81 24.93 29.68 63.52
C ILE A 81 25.31 30.03 64.98
N LYS A 82 25.41 31.32 65.26
CA LYS A 82 25.68 31.79 66.63
C LYS A 82 24.53 31.42 67.60
N THR A 83 23.31 31.65 67.17
CA THR A 83 22.13 31.32 67.96
C THR A 83 22.02 29.83 68.28
N LEU A 84 22.35 28.97 67.30
CA LEU A 84 22.35 27.50 67.47
C LEU A 84 23.45 27.07 68.46
N THR A 85 24.68 27.65 68.30
CA THR A 85 25.83 27.33 69.16
C THR A 85 25.60 27.75 70.56
N ASP A 86 25.05 28.97 70.80
CA ASP A 86 24.76 29.51 72.12
C ASP A 86 23.68 28.71 72.90
N ASN A 87 22.82 27.99 72.16
CA ASN A 87 21.78 27.11 72.71
C ASN A 87 22.21 25.63 72.78
N GLY A 88 23.45 25.31 72.43
CA GLY A 88 23.99 23.96 72.55
C GLY A 88 23.43 22.94 71.59
N VAL A 89 22.97 23.38 70.39
CA VAL A 89 22.48 22.49 69.32
C VAL A 89 23.64 21.94 68.53
N GLU A 90 23.68 20.66 68.26
CA GLU A 90 24.68 20.02 67.42
C GLU A 90 24.47 20.43 65.96
N ILE A 91 25.46 21.04 65.30
CA ILE A 91 25.37 21.54 63.92
C ILE A 91 26.21 20.67 63.00
N THR A 92 25.55 20.11 62.02
CA THR A 92 26.19 19.36 60.93
C THR A 92 26.01 20.13 59.61
N ALA A 93 27.06 20.33 58.82
CA ALA A 93 26.95 20.86 57.46
C ALA A 93 27.00 19.70 56.45
N ALA A 94 26.02 19.64 55.60
CA ALA A 94 25.97 18.64 54.52
C ALA A 94 25.91 19.30 53.14
N PRO A 95 26.55 18.71 52.14
CA PRO A 95 26.40 19.17 50.75
C PRO A 95 24.94 18.99 50.30
N PRO A 96 24.48 19.76 49.31
CA PRO A 96 23.13 19.60 48.78
C PRO A 96 22.91 18.14 48.28
N GLU A 97 21.71 17.59 48.55
CA GLU A 97 21.36 16.25 48.11
C GLU A 97 21.30 16.23 46.58
N GLN A 98 22.32 15.65 45.96
CA GLN A 98 22.30 15.46 44.53
C GLN A 98 21.35 14.30 44.16
N PRO A 99 20.43 14.51 43.19
CA PRO A 99 19.60 13.41 42.71
C PRO A 99 20.48 12.26 42.28
N SER A 100 20.10 11.05 42.57
CA SER A 100 20.83 9.86 42.21
C SER A 100 21.15 9.88 40.71
N TRP A 101 22.38 9.50 40.30
CA TRP A 101 22.88 9.55 38.92
C TRP A 101 21.92 8.89 37.91
N TRP A 102 21.21 7.84 38.31
CA TRP A 102 20.24 7.14 37.48
C TRP A 102 18.95 7.97 37.22
N VAL A 103 18.54 8.85 38.15
CA VAL A 103 17.41 9.76 37.95
C VAL A 103 17.74 10.81 36.92
N SER A 104 18.96 11.37 36.98
CA SER A 104 19.47 12.32 35.99
C SER A 104 19.60 11.65 34.61
N LEU A 105 20.00 10.38 34.56
CA LEU A 105 20.14 9.61 33.34
C LEU A 105 18.77 9.29 32.73
N LEU A 106 17.77 8.93 33.52
CA LEU A 106 16.39 8.75 33.10
C LEU A 106 15.78 10.04 32.53
N GLY A 107 16.00 11.17 33.21
CA GLY A 107 15.51 12.48 32.75
C GLY A 107 16.07 12.87 31.38
N SER A 108 17.34 12.58 31.12
CA SER A 108 17.98 12.85 29.83
C SER A 108 17.63 11.80 28.75
N ALA A 109 17.32 10.57 29.12
CA ALA A 109 16.96 9.50 28.17
C ALA A 109 15.52 9.63 27.62
N ILE A 110 14.59 10.18 28.38
CA ILE A 110 13.17 10.32 27.97
C ILE A 110 13.01 11.06 26.64
N PRO A 111 13.64 12.26 26.41
CA PRO A 111 13.52 12.95 25.13
C PRO A 111 14.08 12.13 23.96
N ILE A 112 15.17 11.40 24.19
CA ILE A 112 15.80 10.55 23.18
C ILE A 112 14.88 9.37 22.82
N ILE A 113 14.28 8.74 23.81
CA ILE A 113 13.32 7.63 23.62
C ILE A 113 12.09 8.12 22.83
N ILE A 114 11.54 9.29 23.19
CA ILE A 114 10.43 9.90 22.45
C ILE A 114 10.83 10.15 21.00
N LEU A 115 12.02 10.70 20.75
CA LEU A 115 12.51 10.97 19.38
C LEU A 115 12.67 9.67 18.57
N VAL A 116 13.22 8.62 19.18
CA VAL A 116 13.34 7.31 18.53
C VAL A 116 11.97 6.69 18.22
N VAL A 117 11.01 6.79 19.14
CA VAL A 117 9.65 6.30 18.93
C VAL A 117 8.93 7.06 17.81
N VAL A 118 9.06 8.39 17.80
CA VAL A 118 8.50 9.25 16.74
C VAL A 118 9.18 8.93 15.39
N PHE A 119 10.50 8.79 15.36
CA PHE A 119 11.26 8.41 14.17
C PHE A 119 10.79 7.04 13.64
N PHE A 120 10.66 6.04 14.51
CA PHE A 120 10.15 4.71 14.14
C PHE A 120 8.70 4.78 13.61
N PHE A 121 7.87 5.62 14.21
CA PHE A 121 6.48 5.83 13.77
C PHE A 121 6.43 6.48 12.39
N ILE A 122 7.25 7.51 12.13
CA ILE A 122 7.37 8.15 10.82
C ILE A 122 7.91 7.14 9.79
N MET A 123 8.94 6.36 10.14
CA MET A 123 9.52 5.35 9.26
C MET A 123 8.52 4.23 8.94
N GLN A 124 7.70 3.82 9.89
CA GLN A 124 6.63 2.84 9.67
C GLN A 124 5.50 3.40 8.78
N GLN A 125 5.19 4.68 8.90
CA GLN A 125 4.22 5.37 8.04
C GLN A 125 4.76 5.53 6.61
N THR A 126 6.06 5.75 6.43
CA THR A 126 6.73 5.83 5.12
C THR A 126 6.87 4.45 4.48
N GLN A 127 7.13 3.39 5.24
CA GLN A 127 7.16 2.01 4.73
C GLN A 127 5.75 1.49 4.34
N GLY A 128 4.68 1.98 4.97
CA GLY A 128 3.30 1.76 4.52
C GLY A 128 2.99 2.41 3.16
N GLY A 129 3.71 3.46 2.77
CA GLY A 129 3.64 4.09 1.44
C GLY A 129 4.38 3.32 0.35
N GLY A 130 5.44 2.58 0.66
CA GLY A 130 6.21 1.77 -0.30
C GLY A 130 5.39 0.64 -0.94
N GLY A 131 4.42 0.07 -0.23
CA GLY A 131 3.48 -0.91 -0.77
C GLY A 131 2.51 -0.33 -1.82
N ARG A 132 2.20 0.96 -1.76
CA ARG A 132 1.41 1.65 -2.78
C ARG A 132 2.24 1.92 -4.05
N VAL A 133 3.50 2.30 -3.92
CA VAL A 133 4.39 2.52 -5.08
C VAL A 133 4.68 1.21 -5.81
N MET A 134 4.83 0.08 -5.13
CA MET A 134 4.99 -1.23 -5.77
C MET A 134 3.72 -1.73 -6.47
N ASN A 135 2.54 -1.22 -6.14
CA ASN A 135 1.29 -1.60 -6.81
C ASN A 135 1.00 -0.79 -8.09
N PHE A 136 1.71 0.32 -8.36
CA PHE A 136 1.52 1.10 -9.59
C PHE A 136 1.92 0.32 -10.84
N GLY A 137 2.88 -0.59 -10.75
CA GLY A 137 3.33 -1.43 -11.86
C GLY A 137 2.51 -2.70 -12.07
N LYS A 138 1.55 -3.02 -11.19
CA LYS A 138 0.68 -4.19 -11.39
C LYS A 138 -0.37 -3.90 -12.47
N SER A 139 -0.59 -4.89 -13.31
CA SER A 139 -1.64 -4.83 -14.32
C SER A 139 -3.00 -4.62 -13.66
N ARG A 140 -3.80 -3.71 -14.23
CA ARG A 140 -5.23 -3.54 -13.92
C ARG A 140 -6.10 -4.54 -14.67
N ALA A 141 -5.49 -5.50 -15.36
CA ALA A 141 -6.21 -6.52 -16.10
C ALA A 141 -7.19 -7.24 -15.16
N LYS A 142 -8.43 -7.32 -15.61
CA LYS A 142 -9.46 -8.11 -14.95
C LYS A 142 -9.35 -9.53 -15.48
N MET A 143 -8.89 -10.44 -14.65
CA MET A 143 -9.02 -11.85 -14.91
C MET A 143 -10.48 -12.23 -14.71
N MET A 144 -11.15 -12.61 -15.76
CA MET A 144 -12.41 -13.35 -15.68
C MET A 144 -12.01 -14.83 -15.58
N GLY A 145 -11.75 -15.28 -14.32
CA GLY A 145 -11.23 -16.62 -14.04
C GLY A 145 -12.28 -17.72 -14.13
N ASP A 146 -11.76 -18.92 -14.26
CA ASP A 146 -12.41 -20.23 -14.19
C ASP A 146 -13.89 -20.31 -14.57
N GLY A 147 -14.15 -20.52 -15.87
CA GLY A 147 -15.50 -20.87 -16.36
C GLY A 147 -16.53 -19.74 -16.33
N ASN A 148 -16.14 -18.51 -15.99
CA ASN A 148 -17.07 -17.39 -15.79
C ASN A 148 -17.37 -16.54 -17.03
N VAL A 149 -16.74 -16.81 -18.17
CA VAL A 149 -17.20 -16.20 -19.41
C VAL A 149 -18.33 -17.05 -19.95
N LYS A 150 -19.55 -16.72 -19.54
CA LYS A 150 -20.77 -17.45 -19.96
C LYS A 150 -21.18 -17.15 -21.41
N VAL A 151 -20.60 -16.12 -22.02
CA VAL A 151 -20.92 -15.66 -23.37
C VAL A 151 -20.35 -16.63 -24.39
N LYS A 152 -21.21 -17.11 -25.30
CA LYS A 152 -20.85 -18.01 -26.41
C LYS A 152 -21.14 -17.35 -27.76
N PHE A 153 -20.75 -18.00 -28.84
CA PHE A 153 -21.08 -17.54 -30.20
C PHE A 153 -22.59 -17.48 -30.46
N SER A 154 -23.40 -18.30 -29.78
CA SER A 154 -24.84 -18.23 -29.79
C SER A 154 -25.41 -16.91 -29.28
N ASP A 155 -24.69 -16.26 -28.37
CA ASP A 155 -25.12 -15.00 -27.76
C ASP A 155 -24.70 -13.76 -28.56
N VAL A 156 -23.91 -13.97 -29.61
CA VAL A 156 -23.49 -12.94 -30.55
C VAL A 156 -24.36 -13.04 -31.81
N ALA A 157 -25.31 -12.14 -31.94
CA ALA A 157 -26.14 -12.06 -33.13
C ALA A 157 -25.45 -11.28 -34.24
N GLY A 158 -25.51 -11.77 -35.45
CA GLY A 158 -24.77 -11.21 -36.61
C GLY A 158 -23.27 -11.52 -36.60
N ALA A 159 -22.50 -10.87 -37.50
CA ALA A 159 -21.05 -11.05 -37.62
C ALA A 159 -20.63 -12.50 -37.93
N GLU A 160 -21.42 -13.21 -38.75
CA GLU A 160 -21.20 -14.65 -39.06
C GLU A 160 -19.83 -14.91 -39.69
N GLU A 161 -19.36 -14.04 -40.57
CA GLU A 161 -18.03 -14.16 -41.19
C GLU A 161 -16.92 -14.08 -40.14
N ALA A 162 -17.01 -13.10 -39.22
CA ALA A 162 -16.04 -12.94 -38.14
C ALA A 162 -16.07 -14.14 -37.17
N LYS A 163 -17.25 -14.73 -36.92
CA LYS A 163 -17.37 -15.95 -36.11
C LYS A 163 -16.69 -17.14 -36.78
N GLN A 164 -16.88 -17.31 -38.08
CA GLN A 164 -16.23 -18.39 -38.84
C GLN A 164 -14.71 -18.27 -38.78
N GLU A 165 -14.15 -17.08 -39.02
CA GLU A 165 -12.72 -16.86 -38.92
C GLU A 165 -12.16 -17.13 -37.50
N LEU A 166 -12.94 -16.85 -36.46
CA LEU A 166 -12.52 -17.06 -35.06
C LEU A 166 -12.75 -18.51 -34.59
N THR A 167 -13.54 -19.32 -35.30
CA THR A 167 -13.77 -20.73 -34.95
C THR A 167 -12.44 -21.51 -34.94
N GLU A 168 -11.53 -21.24 -35.87
CA GLU A 168 -10.22 -21.87 -35.91
C GLU A 168 -9.38 -21.56 -34.66
N VAL A 169 -9.50 -20.34 -34.13
CA VAL A 169 -8.85 -19.91 -32.87
C VAL A 169 -9.43 -20.67 -31.69
N VAL A 170 -10.75 -20.88 -31.69
CA VAL A 170 -11.44 -21.65 -30.63
C VAL A 170 -11.03 -23.12 -30.67
N GLU A 171 -10.96 -23.73 -31.86
CA GLU A 171 -10.53 -25.12 -32.03
C GLU A 171 -9.11 -25.34 -31.54
N PHE A 172 -8.20 -24.40 -31.87
CA PHE A 172 -6.84 -24.44 -31.35
C PHE A 172 -6.77 -24.38 -29.83
N LEU A 173 -7.49 -23.45 -29.22
CA LEU A 173 -7.47 -23.31 -27.75
C LEU A 173 -8.07 -24.54 -27.05
N LYS A 174 -9.02 -25.24 -27.69
CA LYS A 174 -9.61 -26.50 -27.18
C LYS A 174 -8.63 -27.68 -27.27
N ASP A 175 -7.91 -27.80 -28.38
CA ASP A 175 -6.98 -28.91 -28.63
C ASP A 175 -5.72 -28.43 -29.39
N PRO A 176 -4.75 -27.80 -28.68
CA PRO A 176 -3.51 -27.35 -29.32
C PRO A 176 -2.69 -28.51 -29.93
N GLY A 177 -2.81 -29.73 -29.36
CA GLY A 177 -2.04 -30.89 -29.77
C GLY A 177 -2.36 -31.32 -31.20
N LYS A 178 -3.61 -31.22 -31.64
CA LYS A 178 -4.06 -31.53 -32.97
C LYS A 178 -3.33 -30.69 -34.04
N PHE A 179 -3.19 -29.41 -33.81
CA PHE A 179 -2.56 -28.46 -34.73
C PHE A 179 -1.02 -28.62 -34.77
N THR A 180 -0.42 -28.85 -33.61
CA THR A 180 1.04 -29.06 -33.49
C THR A 180 1.48 -30.33 -34.19
N SER A 181 0.69 -31.40 -34.12
CA SER A 181 1.02 -32.70 -34.74
C SER A 181 1.09 -32.65 -36.26
N ILE A 182 0.35 -31.76 -36.89
CA ILE A 182 0.33 -31.59 -38.36
C ILE A 182 1.25 -30.44 -38.81
N GLY A 183 1.99 -29.80 -37.89
CA GLY A 183 2.90 -28.70 -38.20
C GLY A 183 2.20 -27.38 -38.60
N ALA A 184 0.94 -27.22 -38.25
CA ALA A 184 0.20 -25.99 -38.54
C ALA A 184 0.76 -24.82 -37.73
N THR A 185 0.95 -23.68 -38.35
CA THR A 185 1.30 -22.42 -37.73
C THR A 185 0.02 -21.73 -37.25
N ILE A 186 -0.04 -21.49 -35.96
CA ILE A 186 -1.20 -20.87 -35.33
C ILE A 186 -0.94 -19.38 -35.13
N PRO A 187 -1.93 -18.51 -35.42
CA PRO A 187 -1.78 -17.07 -35.17
C PRO A 187 -1.59 -16.82 -33.67
N LYS A 188 -0.53 -16.09 -33.32
CA LYS A 188 -0.31 -15.68 -31.92
C LYS A 188 -1.22 -14.53 -31.49
N GLY A 189 -1.68 -13.77 -32.48
CA GLY A 189 -2.55 -12.64 -32.24
C GLY A 189 -3.55 -12.39 -33.36
N VAL A 190 -4.74 -11.97 -32.99
CA VAL A 190 -5.81 -11.59 -33.92
C VAL A 190 -6.26 -10.16 -33.61
N LEU A 191 -6.30 -9.33 -34.63
CA LEU A 191 -6.80 -7.97 -34.57
C LEU A 191 -8.28 -7.92 -35.03
N LEU A 192 -9.17 -7.53 -34.13
CA LEU A 192 -10.57 -7.23 -34.42
C LEU A 192 -10.68 -5.76 -34.84
N ALA A 193 -10.89 -5.52 -36.14
CA ALA A 193 -10.98 -4.18 -36.71
C ALA A 193 -12.43 -3.86 -37.12
N GLY A 194 -12.91 -2.66 -36.87
CA GLY A 194 -14.25 -2.24 -37.31
C GLY A 194 -14.80 -1.03 -36.57
N PRO A 195 -15.90 -0.47 -37.03
CA PRO A 195 -16.54 0.72 -36.44
C PRO A 195 -16.87 0.54 -34.96
N PRO A 196 -16.98 1.62 -34.18
CA PRO A 196 -17.42 1.53 -32.79
C PRO A 196 -18.83 0.92 -32.68
N GLY A 197 -19.09 0.17 -31.61
CA GLY A 197 -20.40 -0.41 -31.35
C GLY A 197 -20.74 -1.66 -32.16
N THR A 198 -19.79 -2.26 -32.91
CA THR A 198 -20.04 -3.49 -33.70
C THR A 198 -19.90 -4.80 -32.92
N GLY A 199 -19.64 -4.73 -31.58
CA GLY A 199 -19.60 -5.92 -30.74
C GLY A 199 -18.25 -6.62 -30.63
N LYS A 200 -17.12 -5.97 -31.02
CA LYS A 200 -15.77 -6.56 -30.96
C LYS A 200 -15.42 -7.14 -29.57
N THR A 201 -15.69 -6.41 -28.52
CA THR A 201 -15.45 -6.84 -27.14
C THR A 201 -16.34 -8.04 -26.74
N LEU A 202 -17.59 -8.06 -27.22
CA LEU A 202 -18.51 -9.18 -26.99
C LEU A 202 -18.04 -10.43 -27.74
N LEU A 203 -17.61 -10.26 -28.98
CA LEU A 203 -17.08 -11.34 -29.81
C LEU A 203 -15.81 -11.95 -29.20
N ALA A 204 -14.88 -11.12 -28.68
CA ALA A 204 -13.69 -11.61 -27.98
C ALA A 204 -14.04 -12.44 -26.73
N LYS A 205 -15.06 -12.01 -25.95
CA LYS A 205 -15.57 -12.78 -24.83
C LYS A 205 -16.19 -14.11 -25.28
N ALA A 206 -16.92 -14.09 -26.38
CA ALA A 206 -17.54 -15.30 -26.93
C ALA A 206 -16.50 -16.34 -27.35
N VAL A 207 -15.38 -15.91 -27.94
CA VAL A 207 -14.24 -16.80 -28.26
C VAL A 207 -13.74 -17.51 -27.00
N ALA A 208 -13.53 -16.76 -25.91
CA ALA A 208 -13.05 -17.33 -24.65
C ALA A 208 -14.08 -18.29 -24.02
N GLY A 209 -15.37 -17.90 -24.02
CA GLY A 209 -16.43 -18.74 -23.49
C GLY A 209 -16.70 -19.99 -24.32
N GLU A 210 -16.51 -19.90 -25.64
CA GLU A 210 -16.62 -21.05 -26.55
C GLU A 210 -15.44 -22.02 -26.38
N ALA A 211 -14.21 -21.47 -26.19
CA ALA A 211 -13.02 -22.24 -25.93
C ALA A 211 -12.95 -22.79 -24.50
N GLY A 212 -13.66 -22.19 -23.53
CA GLY A 212 -13.63 -22.59 -22.12
C GLY A 212 -12.32 -22.23 -21.41
N VAL A 213 -11.64 -21.15 -21.85
CA VAL A 213 -10.34 -20.73 -21.33
C VAL A 213 -10.44 -19.42 -20.54
N PRO A 214 -9.52 -19.14 -19.61
CA PRO A 214 -9.41 -17.87 -18.91
C PRO A 214 -9.29 -16.68 -19.86
N PHE A 215 -9.91 -15.56 -19.49
CA PHE A 215 -9.97 -14.33 -20.27
C PHE A 215 -9.40 -13.16 -19.47
N PHE A 216 -8.27 -12.63 -19.91
CA PHE A 216 -7.65 -11.44 -19.36
C PHE A 216 -8.01 -10.23 -20.19
N THR A 217 -8.66 -9.24 -19.62
CA THR A 217 -9.08 -8.04 -20.37
C THR A 217 -8.46 -6.78 -19.78
N ILE A 218 -7.97 -5.92 -20.67
CA ILE A 218 -7.39 -4.62 -20.35
C ILE A 218 -7.72 -3.63 -21.47
N SER A 219 -7.84 -2.35 -21.15
CA SER A 219 -7.89 -1.29 -22.17
C SER A 219 -6.48 -0.82 -22.52
N GLY A 220 -6.23 -0.52 -23.81
CA GLY A 220 -5.00 0.11 -24.25
C GLY A 220 -4.71 1.42 -23.51
N SER A 221 -5.75 2.16 -23.13
CA SER A 221 -5.63 3.37 -22.31
C SER A 221 -5.08 3.11 -20.91
N ASP A 222 -5.29 1.92 -20.33
CA ASP A 222 -4.75 1.56 -19.03
C ASP A 222 -3.22 1.41 -19.02
N PHE A 223 -2.61 1.29 -20.18
CA PHE A 223 -1.15 1.26 -20.31
C PHE A 223 -0.53 2.66 -20.43
N VAL A 224 -1.31 3.68 -20.76
CA VAL A 224 -0.84 5.06 -20.91
C VAL A 224 -0.93 5.76 -19.57
N GLU A 225 0.22 6.00 -18.94
CA GLU A 225 0.32 6.68 -17.65
C GLU A 225 1.29 7.88 -17.77
N MET A 226 1.25 8.78 -16.79
CA MET A 226 2.16 9.94 -16.77
C MET A 226 3.59 9.58 -16.35
N PHE A 227 3.80 8.40 -15.79
CA PHE A 227 5.11 7.98 -15.27
C PHE A 227 5.78 6.98 -16.22
N VAL A 228 6.98 7.30 -16.64
CA VAL A 228 7.79 6.47 -17.56
C VAL A 228 8.02 5.07 -16.98
N GLY A 229 7.78 4.04 -17.80
CA GLY A 229 8.01 2.65 -17.44
C GLY A 229 6.87 1.94 -16.72
N VAL A 230 5.82 2.62 -16.30
CA VAL A 230 4.66 2.01 -15.63
C VAL A 230 3.86 1.17 -16.63
N GLY A 231 3.59 1.69 -17.82
CA GLY A 231 2.91 0.97 -18.89
C GLY A 231 3.64 -0.31 -19.28
N ALA A 232 4.95 -0.24 -19.50
CA ALA A 232 5.78 -1.40 -19.81
C ALA A 232 5.79 -2.45 -18.67
N SER A 233 5.74 -2.02 -17.43
CA SER A 233 5.64 -2.92 -16.28
C SER A 233 4.28 -3.65 -16.22
N ARG A 234 3.19 -2.95 -16.55
CA ARG A 234 1.84 -3.55 -16.64
C ARG A 234 1.73 -4.57 -17.75
N VAL A 235 2.36 -4.30 -18.91
CA VAL A 235 2.43 -5.26 -20.00
C VAL A 235 3.13 -6.54 -19.52
N ARG A 236 4.32 -6.43 -18.93
CA ARG A 236 5.04 -7.60 -18.39
C ARG A 236 4.24 -8.38 -17.36
N ASP A 237 3.55 -7.69 -16.45
CA ASP A 237 2.73 -8.34 -15.43
C ASP A 237 1.54 -9.08 -16.05
N LEU A 238 0.83 -8.45 -17.01
CA LEU A 238 -0.29 -9.07 -17.72
C LEU A 238 0.13 -10.37 -18.42
N PHE A 239 1.20 -10.30 -19.21
CA PHE A 239 1.71 -11.44 -19.94
C PHE A 239 2.30 -12.51 -19.01
N GLY A 240 2.93 -12.09 -17.90
CA GLY A 240 3.39 -13.01 -16.85
C GLY A 240 2.24 -13.73 -16.12
N GLN A 241 1.08 -13.08 -15.96
CA GLN A 241 -0.12 -13.73 -15.43
C GLN A 241 -0.73 -14.71 -16.43
N ALA A 242 -0.79 -14.34 -17.72
CA ALA A 242 -1.29 -15.19 -18.77
C ALA A 242 -0.46 -16.48 -18.91
N LYS A 243 0.88 -16.38 -18.86
CA LYS A 243 1.78 -17.55 -18.90
C LYS A 243 1.51 -18.55 -17.77
N LYS A 244 1.09 -18.08 -16.60
CA LYS A 244 0.76 -18.96 -15.46
C LYS A 244 -0.60 -19.63 -15.59
N ASN A 245 -1.46 -19.11 -16.46
CA ASN A 245 -2.85 -19.57 -16.63
C ASN A 245 -3.13 -20.06 -18.07
N ALA A 246 -2.11 -20.47 -18.80
CA ALA A 246 -2.26 -21.04 -20.12
C ALA A 246 -2.94 -22.44 -20.07
N PRO A 247 -3.84 -22.78 -21.01
CA PRO A 247 -4.25 -21.97 -22.17
C PRO A 247 -5.19 -20.82 -21.78
N CYS A 248 -4.99 -19.63 -22.40
CA CYS A 248 -5.80 -18.45 -22.10
C CYS A 248 -5.85 -17.45 -23.25
N ILE A 249 -6.77 -16.48 -23.13
CA ILE A 249 -6.86 -15.33 -24.05
C ILE A 249 -6.49 -14.06 -23.30
N ILE A 250 -5.60 -13.24 -23.92
CA ILE A 250 -5.36 -11.85 -23.55
C ILE A 250 -6.17 -10.98 -24.51
N PHE A 251 -7.03 -10.12 -23.99
CA PHE A 251 -7.80 -9.17 -24.78
C PHE A 251 -7.40 -7.73 -24.46
N ILE A 252 -6.96 -7.01 -25.47
CA ILE A 252 -6.57 -5.60 -25.38
C ILE A 252 -7.58 -4.78 -26.18
N ASP A 253 -8.48 -4.10 -25.49
CA ASP A 253 -9.42 -3.19 -26.14
C ASP A 253 -8.75 -1.84 -26.44
N GLU A 254 -9.19 -1.15 -27.49
CA GLU A 254 -8.64 0.16 -27.87
C GLU A 254 -7.11 0.15 -28.02
N ILE A 255 -6.57 -0.86 -28.71
CA ILE A 255 -5.11 -1.04 -28.88
C ILE A 255 -4.45 0.19 -29.52
N ASP A 256 -5.18 0.99 -30.28
CA ASP A 256 -4.72 2.23 -30.90
C ASP A 256 -4.31 3.31 -29.88
N ALA A 257 -4.73 3.22 -28.61
CA ALA A 257 -4.22 4.08 -27.55
C ALA A 257 -2.71 3.94 -27.33
N VAL A 258 -2.15 2.72 -27.52
CA VAL A 258 -0.73 2.41 -27.32
C VAL A 258 -0.04 2.18 -28.66
N GLY A 259 -0.74 1.53 -29.60
CA GLY A 259 -0.21 1.03 -30.86
C GLY A 259 -0.19 2.03 -32.02
N ARG A 260 -0.39 3.31 -31.78
CA ARG A 260 -0.38 4.33 -32.84
C ARG A 260 1.00 4.55 -33.42
N GLN A 261 1.07 4.75 -34.74
CA GLN A 261 2.30 5.11 -35.48
C GLN A 261 3.05 6.28 -34.84
N ARG A 262 4.37 6.22 -34.90
CA ARG A 262 5.30 7.27 -34.49
C ARG A 262 5.05 8.54 -35.28
N GLY A 263 4.54 9.57 -34.64
CA GLY A 263 4.41 10.91 -35.26
C GLY A 263 5.58 11.78 -34.83
N ALA A 264 5.99 12.70 -35.72
CA ALA A 264 6.97 13.73 -35.41
C ALA A 264 6.35 14.79 -34.45
N GLY A 265 6.15 14.43 -33.18
CA GLY A 265 5.61 15.31 -32.14
C GLY A 265 6.60 15.46 -30.99
N LEU A 266 6.99 16.72 -30.74
CA LEU A 266 7.82 17.13 -29.59
C LEU A 266 6.97 17.11 -28.31
N GLY A 267 7.08 16.03 -27.47
CA GLY A 267 6.45 16.03 -26.15
C GLY A 267 6.65 14.73 -25.36
N GLY A 268 6.95 14.82 -24.08
CA GLY A 268 7.33 13.72 -23.17
C GLY A 268 6.30 12.59 -22.95
N GLY A 269 5.05 12.72 -23.46
CA GLY A 269 4.07 11.63 -23.45
C GLY A 269 4.24 10.62 -24.61
N HIS A 270 5.15 10.87 -25.54
CA HIS A 270 5.46 9.96 -26.65
C HIS A 270 6.42 8.86 -26.23
N ASP A 271 7.40 9.17 -25.37
CA ASP A 271 8.43 8.23 -24.95
C ASP A 271 7.84 7.06 -24.15
N GLU A 272 6.85 7.32 -23.31
CA GLU A 272 6.20 6.28 -22.52
C GLU A 272 5.37 5.32 -23.37
N ARG A 273 4.59 5.86 -24.31
CA ARG A 273 3.81 5.04 -25.25
C ARG A 273 4.72 4.16 -26.09
N GLU A 274 5.80 4.73 -26.61
CA GLU A 274 6.78 3.99 -27.41
C GLU A 274 7.45 2.88 -26.60
N GLN A 275 7.84 3.17 -25.34
CA GLN A 275 8.39 2.16 -24.44
C GLN A 275 7.39 1.04 -24.16
N THR A 276 6.12 1.40 -23.95
CA THR A 276 5.04 0.45 -23.70
C THR A 276 4.75 -0.41 -24.93
N LEU A 277 4.69 0.21 -26.11
CA LEU A 277 4.54 -0.51 -27.38
C LEU A 277 5.70 -1.47 -27.61
N ASN A 278 6.94 -1.02 -27.43
CA ASN A 278 8.11 -1.88 -27.59
C ASN A 278 8.06 -3.07 -26.62
N GLN A 279 7.63 -2.85 -25.37
CA GLN A 279 7.47 -3.96 -24.42
C GLN A 279 6.37 -4.93 -24.86
N LEU A 280 5.24 -4.43 -25.38
CA LEU A 280 4.18 -5.28 -25.92
C LEU A 280 4.70 -6.17 -27.06
N LEU A 281 5.47 -5.59 -28.00
CA LEU A 281 6.09 -6.33 -29.09
C LEU A 281 7.05 -7.41 -28.57
N VAL A 282 7.88 -7.09 -27.59
CA VAL A 282 8.81 -8.04 -26.94
C VAL A 282 8.06 -9.19 -26.29
N GLU A 283 6.99 -8.91 -25.54
CA GLU A 283 6.20 -9.96 -24.89
C GLU A 283 5.51 -10.86 -25.93
N MET A 284 4.96 -10.29 -27.01
CA MET A 284 4.33 -11.08 -28.07
C MET A 284 5.34 -11.96 -28.81
N ASP A 285 6.53 -11.44 -29.10
CA ASP A 285 7.61 -12.20 -29.72
C ASP A 285 8.15 -13.30 -28.81
N GLY A 286 8.10 -13.07 -27.48
CA GLY A 286 8.58 -13.96 -26.44
C GLY A 286 7.71 -15.19 -26.17
N PHE A 287 6.57 -15.35 -26.85
CA PHE A 287 5.76 -16.57 -26.78
C PHE A 287 6.24 -17.63 -27.76
N GLY A 288 6.39 -18.85 -27.28
CA GLY A 288 6.50 -20.02 -28.18
C GLY A 288 5.16 -20.27 -28.87
N ALA A 289 5.21 -20.82 -30.09
CA ALA A 289 4.00 -21.15 -30.86
C ALA A 289 3.05 -22.13 -30.13
N ASN A 290 3.53 -22.81 -29.09
CA ASN A 290 2.83 -23.89 -28.39
C ASN A 290 2.42 -23.54 -26.95
N GLU A 291 2.53 -22.29 -26.53
CA GLU A 291 2.20 -21.91 -25.13
C GLU A 291 0.68 -21.82 -24.86
N GLY A 292 -0.16 -21.95 -25.88
CA GLY A 292 -1.62 -21.90 -25.73
C GLY A 292 -2.17 -20.52 -25.37
N ILE A 293 -1.39 -19.46 -25.59
CA ILE A 293 -1.79 -18.08 -25.33
C ILE A 293 -2.11 -17.39 -26.64
N ILE A 294 -3.30 -16.83 -26.76
CA ILE A 294 -3.69 -16.03 -27.93
C ILE A 294 -4.01 -14.61 -27.46
N THR A 295 -3.41 -13.64 -28.16
CA THR A 295 -3.70 -12.23 -27.91
C THR A 295 -4.75 -11.74 -28.90
N LEU A 296 -5.92 -11.32 -28.42
CA LEU A 296 -6.92 -10.61 -29.22
C LEU A 296 -6.77 -9.11 -28.96
N ALA A 297 -6.79 -8.29 -30.00
CA ALA A 297 -6.86 -6.84 -29.83
C ALA A 297 -8.04 -6.27 -30.60
N ALA A 298 -8.64 -5.20 -30.10
CA ALA A 298 -9.70 -4.49 -30.81
C ALA A 298 -9.30 -3.05 -31.09
N THR A 299 -9.65 -2.56 -32.29
CA THR A 299 -9.48 -1.17 -32.68
C THR A 299 -10.63 -0.68 -33.57
N ASN A 300 -10.93 0.60 -33.45
CA ASN A 300 -11.84 1.27 -34.38
C ASN A 300 -11.07 1.95 -35.54
N ARG A 301 -9.74 2.02 -35.43
CA ARG A 301 -8.87 2.72 -36.36
C ARG A 301 -7.63 1.92 -36.73
N PRO A 302 -7.78 0.87 -37.53
CA PRO A 302 -6.65 0.04 -37.98
C PRO A 302 -5.62 0.84 -38.80
N ASP A 303 -6.04 1.94 -39.44
CA ASP A 303 -5.25 2.82 -40.26
C ASP A 303 -4.10 3.53 -39.54
N ILE A 304 -4.25 3.75 -38.24
CA ILE A 304 -3.24 4.48 -37.46
C ILE A 304 -2.28 3.59 -36.69
N LEU A 305 -2.46 2.26 -36.75
CA LEU A 305 -1.62 1.32 -36.00
C LEU A 305 -0.20 1.27 -36.57
N ASP A 306 0.78 1.09 -35.68
CA ASP A 306 2.17 0.86 -36.09
C ASP A 306 2.27 -0.47 -36.87
N PRO A 307 2.85 -0.46 -38.08
CA PRO A 307 3.02 -1.66 -38.88
C PRO A 307 3.78 -2.78 -38.17
N ALA A 308 4.59 -2.47 -37.18
CA ALA A 308 5.27 -3.46 -36.36
C ALA A 308 4.32 -4.40 -35.61
N LEU A 309 3.12 -3.94 -35.25
CA LEU A 309 2.09 -4.76 -34.62
C LEU A 309 1.49 -5.81 -35.55
N LEU A 310 1.48 -5.52 -36.84
CA LEU A 310 0.83 -6.33 -37.89
C LEU A 310 1.79 -7.32 -38.55
N ARG A 311 3.02 -7.44 -38.01
CA ARG A 311 4.01 -8.40 -38.56
C ARG A 311 3.67 -9.84 -38.16
N PRO A 312 4.08 -10.83 -38.99
CA PRO A 312 3.94 -12.24 -38.66
C PRO A 312 4.49 -12.56 -37.23
N GLY A 313 3.75 -13.37 -36.52
CA GLY A 313 4.07 -13.71 -35.11
C GLY A 313 3.54 -12.73 -34.06
N ARG A 314 2.80 -11.69 -34.50
CA ARG A 314 2.12 -10.70 -33.62
C ARG A 314 0.63 -10.71 -33.93
N PHE A 315 0.04 -9.60 -34.38
CA PHE A 315 -1.33 -9.56 -34.90
C PHE A 315 -1.32 -9.88 -36.40
N ASP A 316 -1.01 -11.09 -36.71
CA ASP A 316 -0.82 -11.59 -38.10
C ASP A 316 -2.15 -11.94 -38.77
N ARG A 317 -3.24 -12.06 -38.01
CA ARG A 317 -4.59 -12.22 -38.54
C ARG A 317 -5.42 -10.98 -38.23
N GLN A 318 -6.13 -10.47 -39.22
CA GLN A 318 -7.09 -9.36 -39.03
C GLN A 318 -8.48 -9.86 -39.37
N VAL A 319 -9.41 -9.70 -38.45
CA VAL A 319 -10.82 -10.04 -38.60
C VAL A 319 -11.62 -8.73 -38.60
N VAL A 320 -12.37 -8.51 -39.67
CA VAL A 320 -13.19 -7.32 -39.83
C VAL A 320 -14.57 -7.55 -39.24
N VAL A 321 -14.90 -6.77 -38.20
CA VAL A 321 -16.23 -6.77 -37.55
C VAL A 321 -17.01 -5.58 -38.08
N GLY A 322 -17.69 -5.80 -39.23
CA GLY A 322 -18.46 -4.77 -39.92
C GLY A 322 -19.77 -4.41 -39.23
N ARG A 323 -20.50 -3.44 -39.81
CA ARG A 323 -21.87 -3.15 -39.39
C ARG A 323 -22.76 -4.32 -39.80
N PRO A 324 -23.74 -4.74 -38.95
CA PRO A 324 -24.60 -5.86 -39.28
C PRO A 324 -25.47 -5.56 -40.49
N ASP A 325 -25.65 -6.57 -41.35
CA ASP A 325 -26.57 -6.56 -42.47
C ASP A 325 -28.03 -6.61 -42.01
N LEU A 326 -28.99 -6.75 -42.90
CA LEU A 326 -30.39 -6.80 -42.56
C LEU A 326 -30.74 -7.96 -41.60
N HIS A 327 -30.21 -9.15 -41.92
CA HIS A 327 -30.45 -10.35 -41.09
C HIS A 327 -29.77 -10.26 -39.73
N GLY A 328 -28.56 -9.71 -39.65
CA GLY A 328 -27.84 -9.43 -38.41
C GLY A 328 -28.59 -8.44 -37.53
N ARG A 329 -29.12 -7.35 -38.08
CA ARG A 329 -29.94 -6.41 -37.30
C ARG A 329 -31.21 -7.03 -36.75
N GLU A 330 -31.89 -7.84 -37.56
CA GLU A 330 -33.07 -8.57 -37.11
C GLU A 330 -32.74 -9.55 -35.96
N ALA A 331 -31.64 -10.29 -36.11
CA ALA A 331 -31.16 -11.22 -35.08
C ALA A 331 -30.80 -10.51 -33.79
N ILE A 332 -30.11 -9.35 -33.86
CA ILE A 332 -29.77 -8.51 -32.72
C ILE A 332 -31.03 -8.03 -32.00
N LEU A 333 -32.01 -7.52 -32.75
CA LEU A 333 -33.26 -7.05 -32.17
C LEU A 333 -34.04 -8.20 -31.50
N LYS A 334 -34.13 -9.36 -32.13
CA LYS A 334 -34.76 -10.56 -31.52
C LYS A 334 -34.07 -10.96 -30.23
N HIS A 335 -32.72 -10.98 -30.21
CA HIS A 335 -31.96 -11.35 -29.02
C HIS A 335 -32.26 -10.39 -27.86
N HIS A 336 -32.25 -9.09 -28.12
CA HIS A 336 -32.55 -8.08 -27.08
C HIS A 336 -34.02 -8.11 -26.64
N LEU A 337 -34.98 -8.34 -27.52
CA LEU A 337 -36.39 -8.48 -27.15
C LEU A 337 -36.62 -9.70 -26.28
N LEU A 338 -35.99 -10.83 -26.55
CA LEU A 338 -36.08 -12.03 -25.72
C LEU A 338 -35.49 -11.76 -24.32
N MET A 339 -34.35 -11.06 -24.21
CA MET A 339 -33.80 -10.66 -22.91
C MET A 339 -34.76 -9.79 -22.09
N VAL A 340 -35.45 -8.85 -22.72
CA VAL A 340 -36.45 -8.00 -22.03
C VAL A 340 -37.66 -8.83 -21.56
N TYR A 341 -38.08 -9.82 -22.32
CA TYR A 341 -39.19 -10.67 -21.94
C TYR A 341 -38.89 -11.56 -20.72
N TYR A 342 -37.68 -12.14 -20.65
CA TYR A 342 -37.28 -12.98 -19.52
C TYR A 342 -36.98 -12.21 -18.22
N VAL A 343 -36.72 -10.92 -18.29
CA VAL A 343 -36.47 -10.08 -17.09
C VAL A 343 -37.77 -9.60 -16.45
N HIS A 344 -38.91 -9.71 -17.14
CA HIS A 344 -40.24 -9.21 -16.70
C HIS A 344 -41.26 -10.33 -16.39
N GLU A 345 -40.87 -11.60 -16.39
CA GLU A 345 -41.72 -12.62 -15.77
C GLU A 345 -41.39 -12.74 -14.28
N PRO A 346 -42.43 -12.61 -13.40
CA PRO A 346 -42.27 -12.62 -11.94
C PRO A 346 -41.86 -13.99 -11.39
#